data_56f59db64f36d4afe54b0758eec83db1
#
_entry.id   56f59db64f36d4afe54b0758eec83db1
#
_cell.length_a   1.000
_cell.length_b   1.000
_cell.length_c   1.000
_cell.angle_alpha   90.00
_cell.angle_beta   90.00
_cell.angle_gamma   90.00
#
_symmetry.space_group_name_H-M   'P 1'
#
loop_
_entity.id
_entity.type
_entity.pdbx_description
1 polymer ?
#
loop_
_entity_poly.entity_id
_entity_poly.type
_entity_poly.pdbx_seq_one_letter_code
_entity_poly.pdbx_strand_id
1 'polypeptide(L)'
;MKPKSKQWSDCSRACALLVLLTLAGCQPADTLITEHPTFGSDDTTVVQPNPDIQTPSGLILLAEAELARSNADAALTLYLKASQHSANIEVAERAAFLARQVGSDRQIEEALARWNRVDPVSRGALEASLIFAAEKSRLETLENSLTQLLTLEPEYRAHWFASFWAGLPPEQQNDFLNVLTRVSSRFNNGSLAMVVTETKNRMDAPSGTEWLDLWLGSNQPTANVVLFRARLELPDRRAAIRFIDQFSEVASDLNIRAQLARWYGLEGDSDEALRILRDVINEDQSRYQDLLTLGLLEMQADNFDAAELRLKSLLASEQYRSNAYYHLGEVAIQRQQIDLAIDRFLRVERGELVIEARKQLANLAMGQNNPDQAHRWFSEARLLFPDFKHQLYLAEAQFQTENNMASNAIPVLTEALSREPESIEILYTRALAFEQLGDIDGAETDLRKILDLKPNDPDSMNALGYTLADRTDRYQEALIFIEKALEQKPESAAILDSMGWVLVKLGRLKEAEPYFVKAWEKSKDHEIAAHYGELLWLLGRQREAHEIWEMGYESNPESDKIRATIQRLTDS
;
A
#
# COMPACT_ATOMS: atom_id res chain seq x y z
N MET A 1 -12.06 21.57 -20.59
CA MET A 1 -12.25 20.31 -21.33
C MET A 1 -12.52 19.20 -20.34
N LYS A 2 -13.69 18.58 -20.37
CA LYS A 2 -14.11 17.56 -19.40
C LYS A 2 -13.44 16.21 -19.69
N PRO A 3 -12.94 15.43 -18.70
CA PRO A 3 -12.46 14.09 -18.93
C PRO A 3 -13.62 13.07 -19.00
N LYS A 4 -13.42 12.09 -19.86
CA LYS A 4 -14.34 11.02 -20.23
C LYS A 4 -14.65 10.09 -19.05
N SER A 5 -15.88 10.12 -18.56
CA SER A 5 -16.43 9.23 -17.53
C SER A 5 -17.24 8.06 -18.12
N LYS A 6 -16.68 7.29 -19.07
CA LYS A 6 -17.45 6.19 -19.70
C LYS A 6 -16.77 4.81 -19.66
N GLN A 7 -15.62 4.68 -19.04
CA GLN A 7 -14.88 3.40 -19.05
C GLN A 7 -14.95 2.61 -17.73
N TRP A 8 -15.58 3.16 -16.68
CA TRP A 8 -15.70 2.49 -15.37
C TRP A 8 -17.02 1.76 -15.14
N SER A 9 -18.08 2.07 -15.92
CA SER A 9 -19.37 1.38 -15.79
C SER A 9 -19.36 -0.05 -16.32
N ASP A 10 -18.51 -0.35 -17.30
CA ASP A 10 -18.46 -1.69 -17.92
C ASP A 10 -17.58 -2.67 -17.15
N CYS A 11 -16.59 -2.17 -16.40
CA CYS A 11 -15.74 -3.00 -15.54
C CYS A 11 -16.47 -3.47 -14.27
N SER A 12 -17.35 -2.65 -13.69
CA SER A 12 -18.14 -3.03 -12.51
C SER A 12 -19.21 -4.06 -12.82
N ARG A 13 -19.81 -4.01 -14.03
CA ARG A 13 -20.74 -5.05 -14.49
C ARG A 13 -20.04 -6.37 -14.80
N ALA A 14 -18.84 -6.34 -15.35
CA ALA A 14 -18.02 -7.53 -15.58
C ALA A 14 -17.53 -8.18 -14.28
N CYS A 15 -17.16 -7.41 -13.26
CA CYS A 15 -16.77 -7.94 -11.95
C CYS A 15 -17.93 -8.58 -11.19
N ALA A 16 -19.15 -8.01 -11.26
CA ALA A 16 -20.34 -8.63 -10.66
C ALA A 16 -20.71 -9.96 -11.34
N LEU A 17 -20.51 -10.06 -12.66
CA LEU A 17 -20.72 -11.32 -13.40
C LEU A 17 -19.63 -12.36 -13.10
N LEU A 18 -18.37 -11.96 -12.92
CA LEU A 18 -17.27 -12.88 -12.59
C LEU A 18 -17.42 -13.48 -11.18
N VAL A 19 -17.94 -12.71 -10.22
CA VAL A 19 -18.19 -13.20 -8.85
C VAL A 19 -19.30 -14.25 -8.82
N LEU A 20 -20.32 -14.14 -9.68
CA LEU A 20 -21.37 -15.16 -9.80
C LEU A 20 -20.88 -16.46 -10.48
N LEU A 21 -19.90 -16.38 -11.38
CA LEU A 21 -19.31 -17.56 -12.06
C LEU A 21 -18.30 -18.32 -11.19
N THR A 22 -17.69 -17.67 -10.20
CA THR A 22 -16.73 -18.33 -9.28
C THR A 22 -17.39 -18.94 -8.05
N LEU A 23 -18.68 -18.63 -7.78
CA LEU A 23 -19.41 -19.17 -6.63
C LEU A 23 -20.23 -20.44 -6.95
N ALA A 24 -20.55 -20.68 -8.21
CA ALA A 24 -21.07 -21.98 -8.65
C ALA A 24 -19.89 -22.82 -9.16
N GLY A 25 -19.48 -23.82 -8.38
CA GLY A 25 -18.37 -24.71 -8.68
C GLY A 25 -18.61 -25.58 -9.92
N CYS A 26 -18.76 -24.96 -11.10
CA CYS A 26 -18.77 -25.63 -12.40
C CYS A 26 -17.38 -25.56 -13.01
N GLN A 27 -16.62 -26.64 -12.89
CA GLN A 27 -15.51 -26.88 -13.81
C GLN A 27 -16.06 -27.10 -15.22
N PRO A 28 -15.42 -26.58 -16.28
CA PRO A 28 -15.77 -26.92 -17.64
C PRO A 28 -15.41 -28.39 -17.86
N ALA A 29 -16.40 -29.22 -18.19
CA ALA A 29 -16.19 -30.57 -18.69
C ALA A 29 -15.65 -30.46 -20.11
N ASP A 30 -14.34 -30.59 -20.27
CA ASP A 30 -13.71 -30.89 -21.55
C ASP A 30 -13.92 -32.36 -21.89
N THR A 31 -14.23 -32.57 -23.18
CA THR A 31 -14.18 -33.81 -23.94
C THR A 31 -15.22 -34.88 -23.69
N LEU A 32 -16.15 -34.95 -24.63
CA LEU A 32 -16.43 -36.21 -25.32
C LEU A 32 -17.11 -35.88 -26.67
N ILE A 33 -16.29 -35.82 -27.72
CA ILE A 33 -16.78 -35.96 -29.10
C ILE A 33 -17.05 -37.43 -29.27
N THR A 34 -18.33 -37.83 -29.35
CA THR A 34 -18.71 -39.14 -29.90
C THR A 34 -19.68 -38.92 -31.05
N GLU A 35 -19.27 -39.46 -32.12
CA GLU A 35 -19.86 -39.69 -33.45
C GLU A 35 -21.36 -39.48 -33.58
N HIS A 36 -21.71 -38.62 -34.55
CA HIS A 36 -23.07 -38.45 -35.03
C HIS A 36 -23.49 -39.71 -35.80
N PRO A 37 -24.62 -40.34 -35.49
CA PRO A 37 -25.28 -41.24 -36.45
C PRO A 37 -26.01 -40.37 -37.51
N THR A 38 -25.64 -40.61 -38.77
CA THR A 38 -26.32 -40.11 -39.93
C THR A 38 -27.74 -40.71 -39.98
N PHE A 39 -28.75 -39.88 -39.75
CA PHE A 39 -30.15 -40.26 -40.05
C PHE A 39 -30.46 -39.91 -41.49
N GLY A 40 -30.87 -40.95 -42.21
CA GLY A 40 -31.38 -40.87 -43.57
C GLY A 40 -32.68 -40.03 -43.66
N SER A 41 -32.75 -39.26 -44.72
CA SER A 41 -33.98 -38.59 -45.20
C SER A 41 -35.05 -39.62 -45.51
N ASP A 42 -36.19 -39.50 -44.88
CA ASP A 42 -37.56 -39.66 -45.36
C ASP A 42 -38.49 -40.08 -44.20
N ASP A 43 -39.23 -39.13 -43.63
CA ASP A 43 -40.62 -39.30 -43.32
C ASP A 43 -41.18 -37.96 -42.77
N THR A 44 -41.93 -37.27 -43.59
CA THR A 44 -42.74 -36.12 -43.18
C THR A 44 -44.01 -36.63 -42.49
N THR A 45 -43.89 -37.07 -41.26
CA THR A 45 -45.00 -37.17 -40.33
C THR A 45 -45.16 -35.87 -39.57
N VAL A 46 -46.19 -35.10 -39.86
CA VAL A 46 -46.61 -33.96 -39.03
C VAL A 46 -46.96 -34.52 -37.65
N VAL A 47 -46.05 -34.41 -36.72
CA VAL A 47 -46.28 -34.72 -35.30
C VAL A 47 -47.24 -33.66 -34.79
N GLN A 48 -48.50 -34.04 -34.55
CA GLN A 48 -49.43 -33.19 -33.81
C GLN A 48 -48.85 -32.90 -32.43
N PRO A 49 -48.90 -31.65 -31.91
CA PRO A 49 -48.35 -31.32 -30.59
C PRO A 49 -49.05 -32.16 -29.52
N ASN A 50 -48.30 -33.04 -28.89
CA ASN A 50 -48.72 -33.87 -27.78
C ASN A 50 -49.24 -33.01 -26.63
N PRO A 51 -50.44 -33.30 -26.02
CA PRO A 51 -50.97 -32.55 -24.89
C PRO A 51 -50.09 -32.49 -23.65
N ASP A 52 -49.01 -33.28 -23.59
CA ASP A 52 -48.04 -33.31 -22.50
C ASP A 52 -47.00 -32.16 -22.49
N ILE A 53 -47.06 -31.24 -23.45
CA ILE A 53 -46.12 -30.07 -23.54
C ILE A 53 -46.33 -29.10 -22.36
N GLN A 54 -47.43 -29.20 -21.62
CA GLN A 54 -47.70 -28.37 -20.43
C GLN A 54 -47.09 -28.94 -19.14
N THR A 55 -46.45 -30.10 -19.20
CA THR A 55 -45.71 -30.64 -18.04
C THR A 55 -44.43 -29.84 -17.80
N PRO A 56 -43.94 -29.74 -16.55
CA PRO A 56 -42.67 -29.05 -16.27
C PRO A 56 -41.52 -29.51 -17.17
N SER A 57 -41.39 -30.82 -17.40
CA SER A 57 -40.35 -31.38 -18.26
C SER A 57 -40.52 -30.96 -19.75
N GLY A 58 -41.76 -30.94 -20.25
CA GLY A 58 -42.02 -30.46 -21.61
C GLY A 58 -41.73 -28.98 -21.80
N LEU A 59 -42.05 -28.15 -20.80
CA LEU A 59 -41.77 -26.72 -20.81
C LEU A 59 -40.24 -26.45 -20.76
N ILE A 60 -39.47 -27.25 -19.96
CA ILE A 60 -38.02 -27.15 -19.90
C ILE A 60 -37.40 -27.49 -21.26
N LEU A 61 -37.83 -28.57 -21.89
CA LEU A 61 -37.33 -28.99 -23.19
C LEU A 61 -37.56 -27.91 -24.27
N LEU A 62 -38.73 -27.29 -24.27
CA LEU A 62 -39.00 -26.15 -25.14
C LEU A 62 -38.15 -24.93 -24.79
N ALA A 63 -37.95 -24.64 -23.52
CA ALA A 63 -37.10 -23.55 -23.09
C ALA A 63 -35.63 -23.73 -23.56
N GLU A 64 -35.07 -24.93 -23.44
CA GLU A 64 -33.72 -25.23 -23.94
C GLU A 64 -33.64 -25.13 -25.47
N ALA A 65 -34.70 -25.52 -26.18
CA ALA A 65 -34.80 -25.36 -27.64
C ALA A 65 -34.82 -23.86 -28.04
N GLU A 66 -35.49 -23.01 -27.27
CA GLU A 66 -35.48 -21.55 -27.49
C GLU A 66 -34.12 -20.93 -27.16
N LEU A 67 -33.42 -21.40 -26.12
CA LEU A 67 -32.04 -20.98 -25.83
C LEU A 67 -31.09 -21.35 -26.98
N ALA A 68 -31.21 -22.56 -27.54
CA ALA A 68 -30.42 -22.98 -28.68
C ALA A 68 -30.65 -22.10 -29.93
N ARG A 69 -31.84 -21.45 -30.03
CA ARG A 69 -32.18 -20.45 -31.05
C ARG A 69 -31.82 -19.02 -30.66
N SER A 70 -31.10 -18.83 -29.54
CA SER A 70 -30.77 -17.52 -28.98
C SER A 70 -31.98 -16.66 -28.60
N ASN A 71 -33.13 -17.29 -28.31
CA ASN A 71 -34.36 -16.62 -27.90
C ASN A 71 -34.55 -16.71 -26.38
N ALA A 72 -33.76 -15.92 -25.63
CA ALA A 72 -33.74 -15.98 -24.18
C ALA A 72 -35.05 -15.51 -23.52
N ASP A 73 -35.79 -14.57 -24.12
CA ASP A 73 -37.08 -14.08 -23.60
C ASP A 73 -38.15 -15.18 -23.62
N ALA A 74 -38.26 -15.92 -24.74
CA ALA A 74 -39.18 -17.04 -24.86
C ALA A 74 -38.78 -18.18 -23.88
N ALA A 75 -37.49 -18.46 -23.78
CA ALA A 75 -36.98 -19.44 -22.83
C ALA A 75 -37.28 -19.06 -21.37
N LEU A 76 -37.12 -17.78 -21.00
CA LEU A 76 -37.47 -17.28 -19.67
C LEU A 76 -38.95 -17.50 -19.36
N THR A 77 -39.84 -17.17 -20.31
CA THR A 77 -41.29 -17.37 -20.14
C THR A 77 -41.61 -18.83 -19.85
N LEU A 78 -40.98 -19.74 -20.55
CA LEU A 78 -41.19 -21.19 -20.40
C LEU A 78 -40.61 -21.70 -19.08
N TYR A 79 -39.41 -21.24 -18.70
CA TYR A 79 -38.79 -21.60 -17.42
C TYR A 79 -39.56 -21.07 -16.21
N LEU A 80 -40.10 -19.84 -16.26
CA LEU A 80 -40.96 -19.31 -15.20
C LEU A 80 -42.21 -20.19 -15.03
N LYS A 81 -42.85 -20.57 -16.15
CA LYS A 81 -44.00 -21.49 -16.12
C LYS A 81 -43.63 -22.87 -15.57
N ALA A 82 -42.52 -23.44 -16.00
CA ALA A 82 -42.02 -24.72 -15.51
C ALA A 82 -41.75 -24.68 -14.00
N SER A 83 -41.13 -23.63 -13.51
CA SER A 83 -40.78 -23.45 -12.09
C SER A 83 -42.01 -23.31 -11.19
N GLN A 84 -43.12 -22.74 -11.68
CA GLN A 84 -44.36 -22.63 -10.90
C GLN A 84 -44.95 -24.02 -10.55
N HIS A 85 -44.76 -25.01 -11.42
CA HIS A 85 -45.33 -26.35 -11.29
C HIS A 85 -44.28 -27.43 -10.90
N SER A 86 -43.01 -27.05 -10.70
CA SER A 86 -41.93 -27.96 -10.34
C SER A 86 -41.36 -27.61 -8.96
N ALA A 87 -41.17 -28.61 -8.11
CA ALA A 87 -40.41 -28.48 -6.88
C ALA A 87 -38.89 -28.69 -7.05
N ASN A 88 -38.42 -28.82 -8.30
CA ASN A 88 -37.01 -28.99 -8.59
C ASN A 88 -36.25 -27.66 -8.42
N ILE A 89 -35.22 -27.67 -7.57
CA ILE A 89 -34.37 -26.51 -7.25
C ILE A 89 -33.68 -25.99 -8.52
N GLU A 90 -33.10 -26.85 -9.35
CA GLU A 90 -32.41 -26.48 -10.58
C GLU A 90 -33.27 -25.70 -11.56
N VAL A 91 -34.56 -26.04 -11.65
CA VAL A 91 -35.50 -25.33 -12.50
C VAL A 91 -35.79 -23.91 -11.98
N ALA A 92 -35.94 -23.78 -10.68
CA ALA A 92 -36.16 -22.47 -10.05
C ALA A 92 -34.88 -21.59 -10.15
N GLU A 93 -33.73 -22.17 -9.93
CA GLU A 93 -32.41 -21.50 -10.10
C GLU A 93 -32.19 -21.05 -11.53
N ARG A 94 -32.45 -21.93 -12.52
CA ARG A 94 -32.29 -21.60 -13.94
C ARG A 94 -33.25 -20.48 -14.37
N ALA A 95 -34.51 -20.52 -13.90
CA ALA A 95 -35.47 -19.45 -14.13
C ALA A 95 -35.00 -18.11 -13.55
N ALA A 96 -34.45 -18.11 -12.32
CA ALA A 96 -33.93 -16.91 -11.67
C ALA A 96 -32.71 -16.36 -12.42
N PHE A 97 -31.78 -17.24 -12.85
CA PHE A 97 -30.61 -16.86 -13.62
C PHE A 97 -30.99 -16.19 -14.95
N LEU A 98 -31.91 -16.79 -15.72
CA LEU A 98 -32.39 -16.21 -16.98
C LEU A 98 -33.15 -14.90 -16.75
N ALA A 99 -33.99 -14.83 -15.71
CA ALA A 99 -34.71 -13.61 -15.36
C ALA A 99 -33.74 -12.45 -15.09
N ARG A 100 -32.62 -12.70 -14.42
CA ARG A 100 -31.61 -11.65 -14.20
C ARG A 100 -30.88 -11.20 -15.48
N GLN A 101 -30.81 -12.03 -16.50
CA GLN A 101 -30.18 -11.68 -17.79
C GLN A 101 -31.06 -10.86 -18.71
N VAL A 102 -32.34 -11.28 -18.89
CA VAL A 102 -33.22 -10.72 -19.91
C VAL A 102 -34.59 -10.31 -19.36
N GLY A 103 -34.93 -10.64 -18.11
CA GLY A 103 -36.24 -10.40 -17.55
C GLY A 103 -36.48 -8.96 -17.09
N SER A 104 -37.76 -8.59 -17.02
CA SER A 104 -38.18 -7.37 -16.31
C SER A 104 -38.04 -7.55 -14.79
N ASP A 105 -38.00 -6.43 -14.05
CA ASP A 105 -37.92 -6.45 -12.59
C ASP A 105 -38.97 -7.36 -11.94
N ARG A 106 -40.19 -7.35 -12.47
CA ARG A 106 -41.27 -8.24 -11.99
C ARG A 106 -40.97 -9.72 -12.20
N GLN A 107 -40.41 -10.09 -13.35
CA GLN A 107 -40.04 -11.49 -13.63
C GLN A 107 -38.87 -11.94 -12.77
N ILE A 108 -37.92 -11.05 -12.47
CA ILE A 108 -36.79 -11.31 -11.53
C ILE A 108 -37.34 -11.56 -10.13
N GLU A 109 -38.21 -10.69 -9.62
CA GLU A 109 -38.87 -10.86 -8.30
C GLU A 109 -39.63 -12.18 -8.20
N GLU A 110 -40.42 -12.53 -9.23
CA GLU A 110 -41.18 -13.77 -9.27
C GLU A 110 -40.28 -15.02 -9.24
N ALA A 111 -39.23 -15.01 -10.05
CA ALA A 111 -38.26 -16.10 -10.14
C ALA A 111 -37.50 -16.29 -8.83
N LEU A 112 -36.96 -15.21 -8.23
CA LEU A 112 -36.24 -15.25 -6.96
C LEU A 112 -37.15 -15.68 -5.81
N ALA A 113 -38.36 -15.15 -5.72
CA ALA A 113 -39.34 -15.56 -4.74
C ALA A 113 -39.74 -17.05 -4.88
N ARG A 114 -39.75 -17.57 -6.10
CA ARG A 114 -39.98 -18.99 -6.34
C ARG A 114 -38.82 -19.84 -5.92
N TRP A 115 -37.57 -19.45 -6.23
CA TRP A 115 -36.38 -20.16 -5.81
C TRP A 115 -36.26 -20.22 -4.28
N ASN A 116 -36.44 -19.08 -3.56
CA ASN A 116 -36.49 -19.05 -2.11
C ASN A 116 -37.60 -19.91 -1.48
N ARG A 117 -38.75 -20.09 -2.17
CA ARG A 117 -39.80 -20.99 -1.68
C ARG A 117 -39.50 -22.46 -1.89
N VAL A 118 -38.78 -22.81 -2.95
CA VAL A 118 -38.38 -24.19 -3.25
C VAL A 118 -37.22 -24.62 -2.35
N ASP A 119 -36.29 -23.72 -2.13
CA ASP A 119 -35.14 -23.94 -1.23
C ASP A 119 -34.92 -22.71 -0.31
N PRO A 120 -35.62 -22.67 0.84
CA PRO A 120 -35.55 -21.54 1.77
C PRO A 120 -34.18 -21.35 2.45
N VAL A 121 -33.30 -22.35 2.36
CA VAL A 121 -31.95 -22.32 2.95
C VAL A 121 -30.87 -22.18 1.87
N SER A 122 -31.27 -21.96 0.63
CA SER A 122 -30.33 -21.74 -0.47
C SER A 122 -29.58 -20.44 -0.30
N ARG A 123 -28.28 -20.54 -0.03
CA ARG A 123 -27.39 -19.39 -0.01
C ARG A 123 -27.44 -18.61 -1.33
N GLY A 124 -27.42 -19.30 -2.48
CA GLY A 124 -27.47 -18.67 -3.81
C GLY A 124 -28.75 -17.88 -4.04
N ALA A 125 -29.91 -18.41 -3.60
CA ALA A 125 -31.18 -17.72 -3.70
C ALA A 125 -31.24 -16.46 -2.83
N LEU A 126 -30.72 -16.54 -1.61
CA LEU A 126 -30.66 -15.41 -0.67
C LEU A 126 -29.70 -14.32 -1.17
N GLU A 127 -28.50 -14.69 -1.65
CA GLU A 127 -27.54 -13.74 -2.24
C GLU A 127 -28.13 -13.05 -3.49
N ALA A 128 -28.74 -13.81 -4.40
CA ALA A 128 -29.34 -13.25 -5.59
C ALA A 128 -30.49 -12.28 -5.27
N SER A 129 -31.31 -12.62 -4.27
CA SER A 129 -32.41 -11.77 -3.78
C SER A 129 -31.88 -10.50 -3.11
N LEU A 130 -30.83 -10.62 -2.31
CA LEU A 130 -30.17 -9.49 -1.64
C LEU A 130 -29.58 -8.52 -2.67
N ILE A 131 -28.85 -9.02 -3.67
CA ILE A 131 -28.24 -8.21 -4.73
C ILE A 131 -29.33 -7.45 -5.48
N PHE A 132 -30.37 -8.15 -5.96
CA PHE A 132 -31.46 -7.53 -6.71
C PHE A 132 -32.20 -6.48 -5.86
N ALA A 133 -32.50 -6.81 -4.60
CA ALA A 133 -33.18 -5.91 -3.68
C ALA A 133 -32.38 -4.63 -3.41
N ALA A 134 -31.06 -4.73 -3.27
CA ALA A 134 -30.16 -3.59 -3.09
C ALA A 134 -30.11 -2.72 -4.37
N GLU A 135 -29.95 -3.34 -5.55
CA GLU A 135 -29.93 -2.63 -6.85
C GLU A 135 -31.24 -1.87 -7.15
N LYS A 136 -32.35 -2.29 -6.56
CA LYS A 136 -33.69 -1.72 -6.81
C LYS A 136 -34.28 -1.00 -5.60
N SER A 137 -33.51 -0.78 -4.52
CA SER A 137 -33.96 -0.18 -3.24
C SER A 137 -35.23 -0.86 -2.68
N ARG A 138 -35.31 -2.19 -2.80
CA ARG A 138 -36.40 -2.99 -2.23
C ARG A 138 -36.10 -3.32 -0.75
N LEU A 139 -36.28 -2.35 0.13
CA LEU A 139 -35.76 -2.37 1.51
C LEU A 139 -36.26 -3.56 2.33
N GLU A 140 -37.53 -3.94 2.20
CA GLU A 140 -38.12 -5.09 2.93
C GLU A 140 -37.48 -6.43 2.48
N THR A 141 -37.38 -6.64 1.17
CA THR A 141 -36.74 -7.84 0.61
C THR A 141 -35.26 -7.89 0.98
N LEU A 142 -34.58 -6.75 0.94
CA LEU A 142 -33.17 -6.61 1.34
C LEU A 142 -32.97 -7.00 2.80
N GLU A 143 -33.78 -6.47 3.73
CA GLU A 143 -33.71 -6.76 5.15
C GLU A 143 -34.00 -8.24 5.45
N ASN A 144 -35.01 -8.83 4.80
CA ASN A 144 -35.38 -10.22 4.97
C ASN A 144 -34.28 -11.15 4.45
N SER A 145 -33.76 -10.93 3.23
CA SER A 145 -32.70 -11.76 2.65
C SER A 145 -31.42 -11.69 3.47
N LEU A 146 -31.03 -10.49 3.90
CA LEU A 146 -29.85 -10.28 4.75
C LEU A 146 -30.01 -10.96 6.11
N THR A 147 -31.18 -10.83 6.74
CA THR A 147 -31.47 -11.46 8.03
C THR A 147 -31.41 -12.99 7.93
N GLN A 148 -32.01 -13.57 6.88
CA GLN A 148 -31.96 -15.02 6.66
C GLN A 148 -30.55 -15.51 6.38
N LEU A 149 -29.80 -14.79 5.55
CA LEU A 149 -28.41 -15.13 5.22
C LEU A 149 -27.51 -15.15 6.48
N LEU A 150 -27.61 -14.12 7.33
CA LEU A 150 -26.86 -14.05 8.58
C LEU A 150 -27.35 -15.03 9.65
N THR A 151 -28.60 -15.48 9.57
CA THR A 151 -29.12 -16.53 10.44
C THR A 151 -28.56 -17.89 10.05
N LEU A 152 -28.42 -18.16 8.74
CA LEU A 152 -27.83 -19.40 8.22
C LEU A 152 -26.32 -19.45 8.40
N GLU A 153 -25.64 -18.35 8.14
CA GLU A 153 -24.19 -18.20 8.21
C GLU A 153 -23.84 -16.97 9.06
N PRO A 154 -23.80 -17.05 10.39
CA PRO A 154 -23.49 -15.91 11.27
C PRO A 154 -22.14 -15.26 10.96
N GLU A 155 -21.15 -16.03 10.50
CA GLU A 155 -19.81 -15.57 10.11
C GLU A 155 -19.70 -15.29 8.59
N TYR A 156 -20.82 -14.98 7.93
CA TYR A 156 -20.82 -14.71 6.50
C TYR A 156 -19.80 -13.61 6.14
N ARG A 157 -19.16 -13.76 4.98
CA ARG A 157 -18.05 -12.94 4.45
C ARG A 157 -18.29 -11.44 4.58
N ALA A 158 -17.95 -10.85 5.72
CA ALA A 158 -18.24 -9.45 6.03
C ALA A 158 -17.66 -8.47 4.97
N HIS A 159 -16.41 -8.71 4.50
CA HIS A 159 -15.82 -7.82 3.49
C HIS A 159 -16.53 -7.84 2.13
N TRP A 160 -17.30 -8.88 1.83
CA TRP A 160 -18.12 -8.89 0.62
C TRP A 160 -19.14 -7.74 0.64
N PHE A 161 -19.72 -7.45 1.80
CA PHE A 161 -20.68 -6.35 1.94
C PHE A 161 -20.04 -4.99 1.66
N ALA A 162 -18.81 -4.76 2.09
CA ALA A 162 -18.08 -3.52 1.79
C ALA A 162 -17.81 -3.35 0.29
N SER A 163 -17.36 -4.42 -0.37
CA SER A 163 -17.11 -4.43 -1.81
C SER A 163 -18.39 -4.25 -2.62
N PHE A 164 -19.45 -4.94 -2.21
CA PHE A 164 -20.75 -4.83 -2.86
C PHE A 164 -21.33 -3.42 -2.70
N TRP A 165 -21.32 -2.85 -1.50
CA TRP A 165 -21.72 -1.48 -1.23
C TRP A 165 -20.98 -0.47 -2.13
N ALA A 166 -19.66 -0.61 -2.25
CA ALA A 166 -18.85 0.30 -3.07
C ALA A 166 -19.21 0.26 -4.57
N GLY A 167 -19.75 -0.86 -5.04
CA GLY A 167 -20.23 -1.03 -6.42
C GLY A 167 -21.65 -0.50 -6.70
N LEU A 168 -22.41 -0.16 -5.65
CA LEU A 168 -23.77 0.36 -5.81
C LEU A 168 -23.75 1.85 -6.21
N PRO A 169 -24.79 2.33 -6.95
CA PRO A 169 -25.01 3.76 -7.15
C PRO A 169 -25.22 4.50 -5.81
N PRO A 170 -24.87 5.80 -5.71
CA PRO A 170 -24.88 6.55 -4.44
C PRO A 170 -26.22 6.53 -3.69
N GLU A 171 -27.35 6.54 -4.40
CA GLU A 171 -28.68 6.48 -3.78
C GLU A 171 -28.91 5.13 -3.08
N GLN A 172 -28.53 4.03 -3.74
CA GLN A 172 -28.66 2.68 -3.19
C GLN A 172 -27.62 2.37 -2.10
N GLN A 173 -26.46 3.04 -2.11
CA GLN A 173 -25.45 2.90 -1.05
C GLN A 173 -26.02 3.26 0.32
N ASN A 174 -26.75 4.37 0.43
CA ASN A 174 -27.40 4.79 1.68
C ASN A 174 -28.43 3.78 2.16
N ASP A 175 -29.31 3.35 1.27
CA ASP A 175 -30.37 2.37 1.57
C ASP A 175 -29.78 1.06 2.08
N PHE A 176 -28.80 0.54 1.34
CA PHE A 176 -28.12 -0.70 1.70
C PHE A 176 -27.40 -0.59 3.07
N LEU A 177 -26.65 0.49 3.29
CA LEU A 177 -25.93 0.70 4.56
C LEU A 177 -26.88 0.86 5.75
N ASN A 178 -28.01 1.54 5.58
CA ASN A 178 -29.03 1.67 6.63
C ASN A 178 -29.63 0.32 7.02
N VAL A 179 -29.96 -0.52 6.04
CA VAL A 179 -30.48 -1.88 6.28
C VAL A 179 -29.38 -2.73 6.92
N LEU A 180 -28.14 -2.71 6.36
CA LEU A 180 -27.01 -3.47 6.91
C LEU A 180 -26.73 -3.09 8.37
N THR A 181 -26.74 -1.79 8.69
CA THR A 181 -26.54 -1.26 10.05
C THR A 181 -27.62 -1.78 11.01
N ARG A 182 -28.88 -1.73 10.59
CA ARG A 182 -30.03 -2.17 11.42
C ARG A 182 -30.05 -3.69 11.62
N VAL A 183 -29.74 -4.46 10.59
CA VAL A 183 -29.68 -5.91 10.68
C VAL A 183 -28.48 -6.35 11.51
N SER A 184 -27.29 -5.79 11.26
CA SER A 184 -26.07 -6.16 11.97
C SER A 184 -26.13 -5.88 13.48
N SER A 185 -26.92 -4.89 13.93
CA SER A 185 -27.14 -4.66 15.36
C SER A 185 -27.87 -5.81 16.09
N ARG A 186 -28.51 -6.70 15.35
CA ARG A 186 -29.23 -7.87 15.90
C ARG A 186 -28.36 -9.13 15.99
N PHE A 187 -27.16 -9.09 15.42
CA PHE A 187 -26.24 -10.23 15.37
C PHE A 187 -24.94 -9.88 16.10
N ASN A 188 -24.47 -10.81 16.92
CA ASN A 188 -23.17 -10.70 17.59
C ASN A 188 -22.05 -11.13 16.61
N ASN A 189 -21.92 -10.40 15.49
CA ASN A 189 -20.92 -10.63 14.46
C ASN A 189 -19.93 -9.46 14.41
N GLY A 190 -18.76 -9.64 15.03
CA GLY A 190 -17.73 -8.60 15.11
C GLY A 190 -17.14 -8.20 13.76
N SER A 191 -16.99 -9.15 12.83
CA SER A 191 -16.47 -8.85 11.48
C SER A 191 -17.43 -7.95 10.70
N LEU A 192 -18.73 -8.20 10.85
CA LEU A 192 -19.76 -7.36 10.23
C LEU A 192 -19.81 -5.98 10.89
N ALA A 193 -19.67 -5.92 12.21
CA ALA A 193 -19.62 -4.66 12.95
C ALA A 193 -18.45 -3.77 12.49
N MET A 194 -17.27 -4.33 12.27
CA MET A 194 -16.12 -3.62 11.73
C MET A 194 -16.39 -3.05 10.32
N VAL A 195 -16.97 -3.86 9.42
CA VAL A 195 -17.32 -3.43 8.05
C VAL A 195 -18.37 -2.31 8.07
N VAL A 196 -19.40 -2.40 8.90
CA VAL A 196 -20.41 -1.33 9.04
C VAL A 196 -19.75 -0.04 9.51
N THR A 197 -18.85 -0.14 10.48
CA THR A 197 -18.12 1.03 11.03
C THR A 197 -17.27 1.70 9.96
N GLU A 198 -16.44 0.95 9.24
CA GLU A 198 -15.61 1.49 8.16
C GLU A 198 -16.45 2.15 7.06
N THR A 199 -17.53 1.49 6.66
CA THR A 199 -18.40 1.99 5.59
C THR A 199 -19.10 3.28 6.01
N LYS A 200 -19.61 3.35 7.26
CA LYS A 200 -20.21 4.57 7.80
C LYS A 200 -19.19 5.71 7.92
N ASN A 201 -17.99 5.43 8.42
CA ASN A 201 -16.93 6.44 8.55
C ASN A 201 -16.45 6.99 7.20
N ARG A 202 -16.55 6.23 6.11
CA ARG A 202 -16.28 6.72 4.74
C ARG A 202 -17.33 7.72 4.26
N MET A 203 -18.56 7.61 4.72
CA MET A 203 -19.64 8.51 4.34
C MET A 203 -19.72 9.74 5.25
N ASP A 204 -19.62 9.53 6.54
CA ASP A 204 -19.77 10.56 7.58
C ASP A 204 -19.00 10.13 8.84
N ALA A 205 -17.73 10.51 8.94
CA ALA A 205 -16.96 10.33 10.16
C ALA A 205 -17.37 11.37 11.21
N PRO A 206 -17.60 11.00 12.48
CA PRO A 206 -17.29 9.72 13.13
C PRO A 206 -18.50 8.78 13.33
N SER A 207 -19.58 8.90 12.55
CA SER A 207 -20.85 8.20 12.80
C SER A 207 -20.75 6.68 12.91
N GLY A 208 -19.77 6.06 12.22
CA GLY A 208 -19.49 4.62 12.33
C GLY A 208 -18.86 4.27 13.68
N THR A 209 -17.98 5.11 14.19
CA THR A 209 -17.32 4.91 15.49
C THR A 209 -18.34 4.99 16.63
N GLU A 210 -19.22 5.99 16.62
CA GLU A 210 -20.31 6.13 17.60
C GLU A 210 -21.25 4.93 17.56
N TRP A 211 -21.58 4.44 16.36
CA TRP A 211 -22.39 3.24 16.22
C TRP A 211 -21.68 1.99 16.77
N LEU A 212 -20.38 1.85 16.55
CA LEU A 212 -19.62 0.71 17.07
C LEU A 212 -19.55 0.70 18.60
N ASP A 213 -19.44 1.87 19.22
CA ASP A 213 -19.46 2.00 20.69
C ASP A 213 -20.80 1.52 21.28
N LEU A 214 -21.93 1.86 20.64
CA LEU A 214 -23.26 1.36 21.01
C LEU A 214 -23.37 -0.17 20.80
N TRP A 215 -22.82 -0.68 19.70
CA TRP A 215 -22.79 -2.10 19.41
C TRP A 215 -21.97 -2.87 20.45
N LEU A 216 -20.78 -2.37 20.82
CA LEU A 216 -19.91 -2.95 21.88
C LEU A 216 -20.59 -2.96 23.24
N GLY A 217 -21.39 -1.94 23.56
CA GLY A 217 -22.16 -1.89 24.80
C GLY A 217 -23.30 -2.91 24.88
N SER A 218 -23.72 -3.50 23.76
CA SER A 218 -24.86 -4.42 23.65
C SER A 218 -24.49 -5.86 23.32
N ASN A 219 -23.24 -6.11 22.92
CA ASN A 219 -22.75 -7.40 22.45
C ASN A 219 -21.51 -7.84 23.22
N GLN A 220 -21.17 -9.12 23.12
CA GLN A 220 -19.92 -9.64 23.68
C GLN A 220 -18.76 -9.26 22.75
N PRO A 221 -17.83 -8.40 23.18
CA PRO A 221 -16.72 -7.97 22.34
C PRO A 221 -15.71 -9.10 22.16
N THR A 222 -15.20 -9.23 20.93
CA THR A 222 -14.04 -10.05 20.65
C THR A 222 -12.77 -9.18 20.61
N ALA A 223 -11.61 -9.80 20.86
CA ALA A 223 -10.32 -9.10 20.79
C ALA A 223 -10.12 -8.29 19.51
N ASN A 224 -10.53 -8.84 18.36
CA ASN A 224 -10.39 -8.19 17.06
C ASN A 224 -11.23 -6.90 16.96
N VAL A 225 -12.45 -6.91 17.47
CA VAL A 225 -13.34 -5.73 17.44
C VAL A 225 -12.82 -4.65 18.38
N VAL A 226 -12.40 -5.02 19.58
CA VAL A 226 -11.82 -4.10 20.56
C VAL A 226 -10.53 -3.45 20.00
N LEU A 227 -9.65 -4.26 19.41
CA LEU A 227 -8.43 -3.75 18.74
C LEU A 227 -8.76 -2.83 17.55
N PHE A 228 -9.74 -3.21 16.74
CA PHE A 228 -10.17 -2.39 15.62
C PHE A 228 -10.69 -1.03 16.11
N ARG A 229 -11.57 -1.02 17.12
CA ARG A 229 -12.10 0.23 17.68
C ARG A 229 -11.01 1.08 18.33
N ALA A 230 -10.10 0.47 19.10
CA ALA A 230 -8.97 1.17 19.71
C ALA A 230 -8.07 1.86 18.65
N ARG A 231 -7.85 1.22 17.50
CA ARG A 231 -7.07 1.81 16.40
C ARG A 231 -7.71 3.06 15.79
N LEU A 232 -9.01 3.25 15.93
CA LEU A 232 -9.67 4.47 15.47
C LEU A 232 -9.33 5.71 16.32
N GLU A 233 -8.73 5.52 17.50
CA GLU A 233 -8.18 6.61 18.32
C GLU A 233 -6.83 7.15 17.80
N LEU A 234 -6.16 6.41 16.92
CA LEU A 234 -4.85 6.85 16.40
C LEU A 234 -4.96 8.19 15.65
N PRO A 235 -3.95 9.07 15.81
CA PRO A 235 -2.61 8.81 16.38
C PRO A 235 -2.50 8.87 17.92
N ASP A 236 -3.57 9.17 18.69
CA ASP A 236 -3.53 9.17 20.17
C ASP A 236 -3.49 7.73 20.72
N ARG A 237 -2.28 7.18 20.85
CA ARG A 237 -2.07 5.81 21.39
C ARG A 237 -2.50 5.68 22.84
N ARG A 238 -2.39 6.75 23.64
CA ARG A 238 -2.83 6.72 25.04
C ARG A 238 -4.35 6.60 25.13
N ALA A 239 -5.08 7.26 24.24
CA ALA A 239 -6.53 7.05 24.14
C ALA A 239 -6.86 5.63 23.73
N ALA A 240 -6.14 5.06 22.75
CA ALA A 240 -6.31 3.67 22.32
C ALA A 240 -6.06 2.65 23.46
N ILE A 241 -5.00 2.85 24.26
CA ILE A 241 -4.69 2.02 25.44
C ILE A 241 -5.83 2.13 26.47
N ARG A 242 -6.22 3.36 26.86
CA ARG A 242 -7.33 3.58 27.80
C ARG A 242 -8.64 2.97 27.32
N PHE A 243 -8.86 2.92 26.02
CA PHE A 243 -10.04 2.27 25.46
C PHE A 243 -10.03 0.76 25.71
N ILE A 244 -8.89 0.09 25.46
CA ILE A 244 -8.76 -1.37 25.70
C ILE A 244 -8.93 -1.72 27.18
N ASP A 245 -8.44 -0.89 28.10
CA ASP A 245 -8.53 -1.10 29.54
C ASP A 245 -9.98 -1.21 30.06
N GLN A 246 -10.97 -0.74 29.29
CA GLN A 246 -12.38 -0.87 29.62
C GLN A 246 -12.94 -2.29 29.40
N PHE A 247 -12.19 -3.15 28.69
CA PHE A 247 -12.64 -4.50 28.28
C PHE A 247 -11.81 -5.60 28.95
N SER A 248 -12.05 -5.81 30.25
CA SER A 248 -11.31 -6.80 31.03
C SER A 248 -11.47 -8.24 30.53
N GLU A 249 -12.58 -8.58 29.88
CA GLU A 249 -12.91 -9.89 29.32
C GLU A 249 -11.98 -10.33 28.19
N VAL A 250 -11.39 -9.38 27.47
CA VAL A 250 -10.42 -9.64 26.40
C VAL A 250 -8.98 -9.29 26.78
N ALA A 251 -8.74 -8.81 27.99
CA ALA A 251 -7.42 -8.37 28.44
C ALA A 251 -6.36 -9.49 28.45
N SER A 252 -6.79 -10.77 28.55
CA SER A 252 -5.90 -11.93 28.48
C SER A 252 -5.56 -12.36 27.04
N ASP A 253 -6.22 -11.83 26.03
CA ASP A 253 -5.95 -12.17 24.64
C ASP A 253 -4.53 -11.76 24.23
N LEU A 254 -3.78 -12.69 23.65
CA LEU A 254 -2.37 -12.47 23.28
C LEU A 254 -2.20 -11.39 22.22
N ASN A 255 -3.17 -11.18 21.33
CA ASN A 255 -3.08 -10.14 20.29
C ASN A 255 -3.30 -8.76 20.89
N ILE A 256 -4.22 -8.64 21.87
CA ILE A 256 -4.42 -7.41 22.62
C ILE A 256 -3.15 -7.07 23.41
N ARG A 257 -2.63 -8.01 24.18
CA ARG A 257 -1.42 -7.80 24.99
C ARG A 257 -0.22 -7.41 24.12
N ALA A 258 0.00 -8.11 23.01
CA ALA A 258 1.07 -7.80 22.08
C ALA A 258 0.90 -6.40 21.42
N GLN A 259 -0.33 -6.01 21.11
CA GLN A 259 -0.60 -4.68 20.57
C GLN A 259 -0.41 -3.57 21.61
N LEU A 260 -0.86 -3.79 22.84
CA LEU A 260 -0.61 -2.86 23.97
C LEU A 260 0.89 -2.67 24.19
N ALA A 261 1.66 -3.75 24.22
CA ALA A 261 3.10 -3.66 24.37
C ALA A 261 3.77 -2.81 23.27
N ARG A 262 3.34 -2.98 22.00
CA ARG A 262 3.84 -2.13 20.90
C ARG A 262 3.50 -0.65 21.08
N TRP A 263 2.30 -0.36 21.56
CA TRP A 263 1.91 1.04 21.82
C TRP A 263 2.64 1.64 23.03
N TYR A 264 2.82 0.89 24.12
CA TYR A 264 3.65 1.33 25.25
C TYR A 264 5.09 1.64 24.81
N GLY A 265 5.69 0.76 24.00
CA GLY A 265 7.04 1.01 23.46
C GLY A 265 7.13 2.28 22.60
N LEU A 266 6.12 2.54 21.77
CA LEU A 266 6.06 3.76 20.94
C LEU A 266 5.78 5.05 21.75
N GLU A 267 5.15 4.93 22.93
CA GLU A 267 4.95 6.04 23.86
C GLU A 267 6.16 6.25 24.81
N GLY A 268 7.20 5.43 24.68
CA GLY A 268 8.42 5.51 25.49
C GLY A 268 8.35 4.73 26.82
N ASP A 269 7.26 4.02 27.10
CA ASP A 269 7.14 3.15 28.27
C ASP A 269 7.70 1.75 27.97
N SER A 270 9.01 1.71 27.81
CA SER A 270 9.73 0.49 27.41
C SER A 270 9.66 -0.60 28.48
N ASP A 271 9.59 -0.26 29.76
CA ASP A 271 9.54 -1.24 30.85
C ASP A 271 8.23 -2.04 30.81
N GLU A 272 7.10 -1.37 30.65
CA GLU A 272 5.80 -2.03 30.55
C GLU A 272 5.69 -2.83 29.25
N ALA A 273 6.19 -2.30 28.12
CA ALA A 273 6.24 -3.02 26.86
C ALA A 273 7.04 -4.33 26.97
N LEU A 274 8.23 -4.29 27.59
CA LEU A 274 9.07 -5.45 27.82
C LEU A 274 8.39 -6.47 28.74
N ARG A 275 7.74 -6.02 29.82
CA ARG A 275 7.02 -6.89 30.74
C ARG A 275 5.93 -7.67 30.02
N ILE A 276 5.06 -6.95 29.29
CA ILE A 276 3.94 -7.57 28.57
C ILE A 276 4.43 -8.55 27.49
N LEU A 277 5.41 -8.17 26.67
CA LEU A 277 5.91 -9.04 25.59
C LEU A 277 6.60 -10.29 26.13
N ARG A 278 7.34 -10.20 27.24
CA ARG A 278 7.95 -11.37 27.88
C ARG A 278 6.86 -12.37 28.31
N ASP A 279 5.77 -11.88 28.87
CA ASP A 279 4.64 -12.73 29.27
C ASP A 279 3.95 -13.36 28.03
N VAL A 280 3.72 -12.57 26.96
CA VAL A 280 3.14 -13.07 25.69
C VAL A 280 4.00 -14.18 25.07
N ILE A 281 5.33 -13.98 25.01
CA ILE A 281 6.25 -14.96 24.44
C ILE A 281 6.43 -16.20 25.35
N ASN A 282 6.32 -16.05 26.67
CA ASN A 282 6.32 -17.19 27.57
C ASN A 282 5.10 -18.09 27.38
N GLU A 283 3.94 -17.52 27.03
CA GLU A 283 2.72 -18.27 26.75
C GLU A 283 2.73 -18.91 25.34
N ASP A 284 3.26 -18.19 24.33
CA ASP A 284 3.34 -18.68 22.95
C ASP A 284 4.64 -18.26 22.27
N GLN A 285 5.61 -19.17 22.23
CA GLN A 285 6.92 -18.96 21.59
C GLN A 285 6.89 -18.98 20.07
N SER A 286 5.77 -19.36 19.43
CA SER A 286 5.61 -19.37 17.98
C SER A 286 5.27 -17.99 17.38
N ARG A 287 5.07 -16.99 18.23
CA ARG A 287 4.77 -15.61 17.84
C ARG A 287 6.04 -14.85 17.41
N TYR A 288 6.60 -15.29 16.28
CA TYR A 288 7.90 -14.77 15.79
C TYR A 288 7.94 -13.26 15.57
N GLN A 289 6.81 -12.63 15.16
CA GLN A 289 6.73 -11.18 15.04
C GLN A 289 6.90 -10.48 16.39
N ASP A 290 6.23 -10.99 17.43
CA ASP A 290 6.31 -10.41 18.77
C ASP A 290 7.66 -10.72 19.41
N LEU A 291 8.24 -11.89 19.11
CA LEU A 291 9.60 -12.27 19.52
C LEU A 291 10.66 -11.33 18.92
N LEU A 292 10.50 -10.94 17.65
CA LEU A 292 11.36 -9.92 17.03
C LEU A 292 11.21 -8.57 17.74
N THR A 293 9.96 -8.14 17.97
CA THR A 293 9.69 -6.88 18.66
C THR A 293 10.30 -6.87 20.07
N LEU A 294 10.19 -7.98 20.80
CA LEU A 294 10.82 -8.13 22.13
C LEU A 294 12.34 -8.01 22.04
N GLY A 295 12.97 -8.69 21.08
CA GLY A 295 14.43 -8.62 20.88
C GLY A 295 14.90 -7.20 20.58
N LEU A 296 14.15 -6.45 19.75
CA LEU A 296 14.48 -5.05 19.43
C LEU A 296 14.32 -4.11 20.63
N LEU A 297 13.28 -4.28 21.44
CA LEU A 297 13.11 -3.50 22.67
C LEU A 297 14.18 -3.83 23.71
N GLU A 298 14.59 -5.09 23.81
CA GLU A 298 15.72 -5.49 24.68
C GLU A 298 17.04 -4.89 24.21
N MET A 299 17.27 -4.76 22.88
CA MET A 299 18.41 -4.04 22.33
C MET A 299 18.37 -2.54 22.68
N GLN A 300 17.22 -1.92 22.54
CA GLN A 300 17.03 -0.50 22.86
C GLN A 300 17.25 -0.19 24.36
N ALA A 301 16.98 -1.18 25.22
CA ALA A 301 17.21 -1.11 26.66
C ALA A 301 18.62 -1.59 27.07
N ASP A 302 19.55 -1.75 26.12
CA ASP A 302 20.90 -2.27 26.31
C ASP A 302 20.98 -3.69 26.94
N ASN A 303 19.87 -4.43 26.93
CA ASN A 303 19.80 -5.80 27.42
C ASN A 303 20.28 -6.81 26.37
N PHE A 304 21.52 -6.66 25.89
CA PHE A 304 22.03 -7.42 24.74
C PHE A 304 22.05 -8.94 24.94
N ASP A 305 22.19 -9.46 26.18
CA ASP A 305 22.14 -10.91 26.44
C ASP A 305 20.74 -11.48 26.20
N ALA A 306 19.69 -10.78 26.66
CA ALA A 306 18.32 -11.18 26.45
C ALA A 306 17.95 -11.04 24.97
N ALA A 307 18.31 -9.91 24.32
CA ALA A 307 18.11 -9.68 22.90
C ALA A 307 18.73 -10.80 22.05
N GLU A 308 19.99 -11.16 22.31
CA GLU A 308 20.67 -12.24 21.59
C GLU A 308 19.94 -13.57 21.72
N LEU A 309 19.43 -13.91 22.91
CA LEU A 309 18.66 -15.13 23.14
C LEU A 309 17.38 -15.15 22.28
N ARG A 310 16.63 -14.02 22.26
CA ARG A 310 15.38 -13.91 21.47
C ARG A 310 15.66 -13.99 19.98
N LEU A 311 16.64 -13.25 19.51
CA LEU A 311 17.04 -13.23 18.09
C LEU A 311 17.55 -14.59 17.62
N LYS A 312 18.31 -15.33 18.45
CA LYS A 312 18.70 -16.71 18.11
C LYS A 312 17.52 -17.65 17.97
N SER A 313 16.46 -17.48 18.75
CA SER A 313 15.24 -18.29 18.63
C SER A 313 14.52 -18.05 17.28
N LEU A 314 14.65 -16.84 16.70
CA LEU A 314 14.09 -16.52 15.37
C LEU A 314 14.80 -17.23 14.22
N LEU A 315 16.02 -17.75 14.39
CA LEU A 315 16.75 -18.46 13.34
C LEU A 315 16.04 -19.75 12.90
N ALA A 316 15.14 -20.29 13.72
CA ALA A 316 14.31 -21.44 13.37
C ALA A 316 13.24 -21.09 12.31
N SER A 317 12.84 -19.83 12.22
CA SER A 317 11.86 -19.37 11.24
C SER A 317 12.53 -18.91 9.96
N GLU A 318 12.20 -19.53 8.83
CA GLU A 318 12.73 -19.11 7.53
C GLU A 318 12.37 -17.66 7.19
N GLN A 319 11.18 -17.24 7.54
CA GLN A 319 10.67 -15.87 7.30
C GLN A 319 11.46 -14.81 8.07
N TYR A 320 11.86 -15.09 9.32
CA TYR A 320 12.52 -14.12 10.21
C TYR A 320 14.03 -14.32 10.31
N ARG A 321 14.61 -15.29 9.62
CA ARG A 321 16.05 -15.64 9.70
C ARG A 321 16.96 -14.47 9.31
N SER A 322 16.63 -13.75 8.24
CA SER A 322 17.40 -12.57 7.81
C SER A 322 17.33 -11.43 8.82
N ASN A 323 16.13 -11.17 9.40
CA ASN A 323 15.97 -10.20 10.49
C ASN A 323 16.84 -10.60 11.68
N ALA A 324 16.79 -11.88 12.07
CA ALA A 324 17.59 -12.38 13.20
C ALA A 324 19.08 -12.20 12.96
N TYR A 325 19.60 -12.57 11.80
CA TYR A 325 21.03 -12.37 11.49
C TYR A 325 21.42 -10.91 11.46
N TYR A 326 20.60 -10.04 10.88
CA TYR A 326 20.86 -8.61 10.83
C TYR A 326 21.01 -8.02 12.25
N HIS A 327 20.01 -8.23 13.12
CA HIS A 327 20.04 -7.67 14.47
C HIS A 327 21.04 -8.39 15.39
N LEU A 328 21.35 -9.66 15.17
CA LEU A 328 22.49 -10.33 15.82
C LEU A 328 23.83 -9.71 15.43
N GLY A 329 23.93 -9.22 14.19
CA GLY A 329 25.08 -8.44 13.73
C GLY A 329 25.20 -7.11 14.47
N GLU A 330 24.09 -6.39 14.64
CA GLU A 330 24.05 -5.14 15.42
C GLU A 330 24.42 -5.37 16.90
N VAL A 331 23.88 -6.42 17.53
CA VAL A 331 24.27 -6.81 18.91
C VAL A 331 25.78 -7.09 18.98
N ALA A 332 26.35 -7.75 18.00
CA ALA A 332 27.78 -8.03 17.95
C ALA A 332 28.63 -6.75 17.80
N ILE A 333 28.17 -5.76 17.03
CA ILE A 333 28.80 -4.41 16.96
C ILE A 333 28.84 -3.76 18.34
N GLN A 334 27.67 -3.70 19.03
CA GLN A 334 27.57 -3.09 20.35
C GLN A 334 28.54 -3.74 21.38
N ARG A 335 28.80 -5.04 21.20
CA ARG A 335 29.78 -5.79 22.01
C ARG A 335 31.20 -5.74 21.49
N GLN A 336 31.47 -4.96 20.45
CA GLN A 336 32.79 -4.85 19.81
C GLN A 336 33.33 -6.19 19.26
N GLN A 337 32.42 -7.12 18.91
CA GLN A 337 32.75 -8.42 18.36
C GLN A 337 32.69 -8.37 16.80
N ILE A 338 33.65 -7.65 16.21
CA ILE A 338 33.63 -7.27 14.80
C ILE A 338 33.55 -8.47 13.86
N ASP A 339 34.36 -9.51 14.09
CA ASP A 339 34.37 -10.72 13.23
C ASP A 339 33.02 -11.44 13.29
N LEU A 340 32.37 -11.48 14.46
CA LEU A 340 31.05 -12.05 14.62
C LEU A 340 29.98 -11.21 13.92
N ALA A 341 30.08 -9.88 13.99
CA ALA A 341 29.17 -8.98 13.28
C ALA A 341 29.25 -9.23 11.76
N ILE A 342 30.46 -9.33 11.21
CA ILE A 342 30.70 -9.66 9.81
C ILE A 342 30.05 -10.99 9.45
N ASP A 343 30.28 -12.07 10.22
CA ASP A 343 29.67 -13.40 9.98
C ASP A 343 28.13 -13.28 9.96
N ARG A 344 27.54 -12.51 10.86
CA ARG A 344 26.10 -12.35 10.96
C ARG A 344 25.51 -11.58 9.77
N PHE A 345 26.08 -10.45 9.40
CA PHE A 345 25.60 -9.65 8.27
C PHE A 345 25.75 -10.40 6.93
N LEU A 346 26.81 -11.20 6.75
CA LEU A 346 26.97 -12.03 5.55
C LEU A 346 25.88 -13.09 5.39
N ARG A 347 25.23 -13.53 6.50
CA ARG A 347 24.13 -14.51 6.50
C ARG A 347 22.75 -13.88 6.24
N VAL A 348 22.68 -12.57 6.01
CA VAL A 348 21.44 -11.90 5.60
C VAL A 348 21.23 -12.14 4.11
N GLU A 349 20.25 -13.00 3.76
CA GLU A 349 20.06 -13.51 2.40
C GLU A 349 18.74 -13.12 1.75
N ARG A 350 17.80 -12.48 2.49
CA ARG A 350 16.45 -12.17 1.99
C ARG A 350 15.96 -10.80 2.44
N GLY A 351 15.11 -10.21 1.57
CA GLY A 351 14.47 -8.92 1.83
C GLY A 351 15.42 -7.73 1.72
N GLU A 352 14.90 -6.56 1.94
CA GLU A 352 15.63 -5.29 1.85
C GLU A 352 16.81 -5.20 2.83
N LEU A 353 16.78 -5.98 3.92
CA LEU A 353 17.89 -6.06 4.87
C LEU A 353 19.20 -6.56 4.25
N VAL A 354 19.15 -7.18 3.06
CA VAL A 354 20.37 -7.52 2.30
C VAL A 354 21.17 -6.25 2.02
N ILE A 355 20.52 -5.17 1.59
CA ILE A 355 21.18 -3.90 1.28
C ILE A 355 21.75 -3.27 2.55
N GLU A 356 20.93 -3.21 3.60
CA GLU A 356 21.35 -2.63 4.88
C GLU A 356 22.52 -3.42 5.51
N ALA A 357 22.49 -4.75 5.42
CA ALA A 357 23.61 -5.58 5.90
C ALA A 357 24.90 -5.29 5.11
N ARG A 358 24.84 -5.01 3.82
CA ARG A 358 26.02 -4.65 3.00
C ARG A 358 26.54 -3.26 3.36
N LYS A 359 25.67 -2.31 3.67
CA LYS A 359 26.08 -1.00 4.21
C LYS A 359 26.81 -1.16 5.56
N GLN A 360 26.27 -1.99 6.46
CA GLN A 360 26.93 -2.27 7.75
C GLN A 360 28.31 -2.94 7.56
N LEU A 361 28.41 -3.92 6.67
CA LEU A 361 29.68 -4.53 6.30
C LEU A 361 30.68 -3.50 5.76
N ALA A 362 30.22 -2.60 4.88
CA ALA A 362 31.05 -1.55 4.32
C ALA A 362 31.55 -0.57 5.41
N ASN A 363 30.68 -0.19 6.36
CA ASN A 363 31.06 0.62 7.52
C ASN A 363 32.14 -0.07 8.38
N LEU A 364 31.99 -1.39 8.61
CA LEU A 364 32.99 -2.17 9.34
C LEU A 364 34.32 -2.22 8.59
N ALA A 365 34.30 -2.36 7.26
CA ALA A 365 35.51 -2.33 6.45
C ALA A 365 36.19 -0.97 6.50
N MET A 366 35.43 0.13 6.47
CA MET A 366 36.00 1.49 6.64
C MET A 366 36.61 1.67 8.01
N GLY A 367 35.96 1.19 9.08
CA GLY A 367 36.54 1.20 10.44
C GLY A 367 37.84 0.41 10.55
N GLN A 368 38.07 -0.58 9.67
CA GLN A 368 39.32 -1.33 9.54
C GLN A 368 40.28 -0.72 8.50
N ASN A 369 39.95 0.45 7.95
CA ASN A 369 40.73 1.14 6.92
C ASN A 369 40.92 0.29 5.63
N ASN A 370 39.90 -0.48 5.24
CA ASN A 370 39.89 -1.39 4.09
C ASN A 370 38.72 -1.14 3.11
N PRO A 371 38.73 -0.02 2.38
CA PRO A 371 37.65 0.33 1.45
C PRO A 371 37.47 -0.69 0.31
N ASP A 372 38.53 -1.37 -0.11
CA ASP A 372 38.47 -2.40 -1.13
C ASP A 372 37.60 -3.59 -0.69
N GLN A 373 37.56 -3.88 0.60
CA GLN A 373 36.71 -4.94 1.15
C GLN A 373 35.23 -4.53 1.11
N ALA A 374 34.91 -3.26 1.33
CA ALA A 374 33.56 -2.74 1.17
C ALA A 374 33.06 -2.93 -0.26
N HIS A 375 33.86 -2.55 -1.26
CA HIS A 375 33.54 -2.78 -2.67
C HIS A 375 33.33 -4.26 -2.99
N ARG A 376 34.20 -5.17 -2.49
CA ARG A 376 34.04 -6.62 -2.71
C ARG A 376 32.71 -7.13 -2.17
N TRP A 377 32.28 -6.74 -0.98
CA TRP A 377 31.01 -7.20 -0.41
C TRP A 377 29.78 -6.73 -1.20
N PHE A 378 29.79 -5.49 -1.70
CA PHE A 378 28.74 -5.05 -2.63
C PHE A 378 28.76 -5.81 -3.95
N SER A 379 29.94 -6.04 -4.52
CA SER A 379 30.10 -6.76 -5.79
C SER A 379 29.63 -8.22 -5.68
N GLU A 380 29.99 -8.91 -4.61
CA GLU A 380 29.53 -10.28 -4.32
C GLU A 380 28.01 -10.31 -4.13
N ALA A 381 27.46 -9.32 -3.40
CA ALA A 381 26.01 -9.23 -3.20
C ALA A 381 25.26 -9.06 -4.51
N ARG A 382 25.75 -8.25 -5.46
CA ARG A 382 25.15 -8.10 -6.79
C ARG A 382 25.10 -9.39 -7.61
N LEU A 383 26.01 -10.33 -7.33
CA LEU A 383 26.02 -11.66 -7.95
C LEU A 383 25.06 -12.64 -7.26
N LEU A 384 25.00 -12.58 -5.92
CA LEU A 384 24.18 -13.47 -5.10
C LEU A 384 22.70 -13.09 -5.09
N PHE A 385 22.39 -11.80 -5.22
CA PHE A 385 21.04 -11.23 -5.09
C PHE A 385 20.68 -10.38 -6.32
N PRO A 386 20.43 -11.00 -7.48
CA PRO A 386 20.17 -10.29 -8.74
C PRO A 386 18.93 -9.39 -8.65
N ASP A 387 17.92 -9.72 -7.83
CA ASP A 387 16.71 -8.92 -7.64
C ASP A 387 16.98 -7.57 -6.95
N PHE A 388 18.05 -7.47 -6.17
CA PHE A 388 18.48 -6.23 -5.50
C PHE A 388 19.64 -5.53 -6.19
N LYS A 389 20.02 -5.98 -7.39
CA LYS A 389 21.23 -5.53 -8.07
C LYS A 389 21.25 -4.01 -8.31
N HIS A 390 20.14 -3.46 -8.75
CA HIS A 390 19.96 -2.03 -8.97
C HIS A 390 20.21 -1.25 -7.66
N GLN A 391 19.49 -1.61 -6.60
CA GLN A 391 19.60 -0.96 -5.29
C GLN A 391 20.99 -1.11 -4.68
N LEU A 392 21.68 -2.23 -4.93
CA LEU A 392 23.04 -2.46 -4.45
C LEU A 392 24.07 -1.57 -5.15
N TYR A 393 23.88 -1.24 -6.45
CA TYR A 393 24.73 -0.25 -7.13
C TYR A 393 24.54 1.13 -6.52
N LEU A 394 23.29 1.55 -6.31
CA LEU A 394 22.98 2.84 -5.71
C LEU A 394 23.48 2.95 -4.26
N ALA A 395 23.25 1.90 -3.46
CA ALA A 395 23.71 1.85 -2.07
C ALA A 395 25.23 1.93 -1.95
N GLU A 396 25.98 1.26 -2.84
CA GLU A 396 27.43 1.34 -2.87
C GLU A 396 27.91 2.74 -3.28
N ALA A 397 27.32 3.31 -4.34
CA ALA A 397 27.69 4.65 -4.81
C ALA A 397 27.39 5.71 -3.74
N GLN A 398 26.22 5.64 -3.11
CA GLN A 398 25.86 6.52 -2.01
C GLN A 398 26.87 6.38 -0.84
N PHE A 399 27.15 5.15 -0.42
CA PHE A 399 28.14 4.88 0.62
C PHE A 399 29.51 5.50 0.30
N GLN A 400 29.95 5.39 -0.96
CA GLN A 400 31.24 5.94 -1.39
C GLN A 400 31.23 7.48 -1.42
N THR A 401 30.15 8.12 -1.86
CA THR A 401 30.02 9.58 -1.86
C THR A 401 29.96 10.16 -0.45
N GLU A 402 29.19 9.53 0.45
CA GLU A 402 29.11 9.93 1.88
C GLU A 402 30.45 9.83 2.60
N ASN A 403 31.31 8.91 2.18
CA ASN A 403 32.66 8.74 2.74
C ASN A 403 33.75 9.49 1.97
N ASN A 404 33.40 10.52 1.18
CA ASN A 404 34.33 11.33 0.37
C ASN A 404 35.14 10.52 -0.65
N MET A 405 34.58 9.41 -1.14
CA MET A 405 35.17 8.53 -2.16
C MET A 405 34.39 8.58 -3.49
N ALA A 406 33.87 9.74 -3.85
CA ALA A 406 33.04 9.91 -5.06
C ALA A 406 33.74 9.41 -6.35
N SER A 407 35.09 9.47 -6.41
CA SER A 407 35.87 8.91 -7.52
C SER A 407 35.65 7.39 -7.70
N ASN A 408 35.37 6.67 -6.63
CA ASN A 408 35.09 5.23 -6.68
C ASN A 408 33.64 4.94 -7.10
N ALA A 409 32.71 5.86 -6.85
CA ALA A 409 31.30 5.72 -7.24
C ALA A 409 31.11 5.78 -8.78
N ILE A 410 31.91 6.57 -9.48
CA ILE A 410 31.80 6.74 -10.94
C ILE A 410 31.91 5.41 -11.71
N PRO A 411 32.97 4.58 -11.54
CA PRO A 411 33.05 3.30 -12.24
C PRO A 411 31.93 2.32 -11.87
N VAL A 412 31.49 2.32 -10.61
CA VAL A 412 30.36 1.48 -10.14
C VAL A 412 29.06 1.85 -10.86
N LEU A 413 28.73 3.15 -10.93
CA LEU A 413 27.54 3.65 -11.61
C LEU A 413 27.67 3.52 -13.13
N THR A 414 28.87 3.63 -13.68
CA THR A 414 29.12 3.40 -15.11
C THR A 414 28.91 1.94 -15.49
N GLU A 415 29.33 1.01 -14.66
CA GLU A 415 28.99 -0.41 -14.84
C GLU A 415 27.47 -0.64 -14.78
N ALA A 416 26.77 -0.03 -13.83
CA ALA A 416 25.32 -0.10 -13.72
C ALA A 416 24.64 0.41 -14.99
N LEU A 417 25.04 1.58 -15.52
CA LEU A 417 24.50 2.17 -16.75
C LEU A 417 24.84 1.38 -18.02
N SER A 418 25.88 0.55 -18.01
CA SER A 418 26.14 -0.36 -19.14
C SER A 418 25.04 -1.40 -19.32
N ARG A 419 24.28 -1.67 -18.27
CA ARG A 419 23.17 -2.64 -18.21
C ARG A 419 21.80 -1.95 -18.28
N GLU A 420 21.69 -0.79 -17.64
CA GLU A 420 20.47 0.03 -17.52
C GLU A 420 20.75 1.45 -18.02
N PRO A 421 20.99 1.65 -19.34
CA PRO A 421 21.48 2.91 -19.88
C PRO A 421 20.52 4.10 -19.77
N GLU A 422 19.24 3.83 -19.47
CA GLU A 422 18.17 4.82 -19.34
C GLU A 422 17.66 4.95 -17.88
N SER A 423 18.36 4.37 -16.91
CA SER A 423 17.99 4.52 -15.49
C SER A 423 18.25 5.94 -15.03
N ILE A 424 17.15 6.69 -14.81
CA ILE A 424 17.17 8.07 -14.31
C ILE A 424 17.88 8.14 -12.96
N GLU A 425 17.60 7.19 -12.07
CA GLU A 425 18.13 7.17 -10.72
C GLU A 425 19.65 6.99 -10.71
N ILE A 426 20.18 6.06 -11.53
CA ILE A 426 21.63 5.84 -11.66
C ILE A 426 22.31 7.04 -12.33
N LEU A 427 21.72 7.61 -13.38
CA LEU A 427 22.24 8.82 -14.05
C LEU A 427 22.31 9.99 -13.06
N TYR A 428 21.24 10.21 -12.28
CA TYR A 428 21.17 11.28 -11.29
C TYR A 428 22.24 11.11 -10.20
N THR A 429 22.35 9.89 -9.65
CA THR A 429 23.37 9.57 -8.63
C THR A 429 24.79 9.77 -9.16
N ARG A 430 25.05 9.44 -10.45
CA ARG A 430 26.36 9.65 -11.06
C ARG A 430 26.64 11.14 -11.32
N ALA A 431 25.62 11.89 -11.70
CA ALA A 431 25.74 13.34 -11.87
C ALA A 431 26.14 14.02 -10.55
N LEU A 432 25.52 13.65 -9.43
CA LEU A 432 25.90 14.17 -8.11
C LEU A 432 27.32 13.77 -7.71
N ALA A 433 27.75 12.56 -8.04
CA ALA A 433 29.13 12.13 -7.79
C ALA A 433 30.14 12.90 -8.66
N PHE A 434 29.83 13.20 -9.92
CA PHE A 434 30.63 14.07 -10.78
C PHE A 434 30.70 15.50 -10.23
N GLU A 435 29.58 16.06 -9.77
CA GLU A 435 29.52 17.39 -9.16
C GLU A 435 30.44 17.48 -7.92
N GLN A 436 30.40 16.48 -7.04
CA GLN A 436 31.25 16.41 -5.85
C GLN A 436 32.75 16.39 -6.23
N LEU A 437 33.11 15.81 -7.36
CA LEU A 437 34.47 15.77 -7.89
C LEU A 437 34.85 17.06 -8.65
N GLY A 438 33.91 17.95 -8.91
CA GLY A 438 34.11 19.13 -9.77
C GLY A 438 34.14 18.82 -11.26
N ASP A 439 33.73 17.60 -11.68
CA ASP A 439 33.57 17.25 -13.10
C ASP A 439 32.19 17.72 -13.61
N ILE A 440 32.13 19.00 -13.95
CA ILE A 440 30.90 19.66 -14.37
C ILE A 440 30.37 19.11 -15.70
N ASP A 441 31.28 18.79 -16.63
CA ASP A 441 30.93 18.25 -17.94
C ASP A 441 30.27 16.86 -17.80
N GLY A 442 30.79 16.01 -16.93
CA GLY A 442 30.20 14.72 -16.57
C GLY A 442 28.81 14.86 -15.95
N ALA A 443 28.66 15.75 -14.98
CA ALA A 443 27.38 16.02 -14.31
C ALA A 443 26.35 16.55 -15.32
N GLU A 444 26.71 17.55 -16.12
CA GLU A 444 25.83 18.14 -17.16
C GLU A 444 25.40 17.08 -18.20
N THR A 445 26.32 16.22 -18.63
CA THR A 445 26.01 15.14 -19.59
C THR A 445 24.93 14.21 -19.07
N ASP A 446 25.05 13.76 -17.85
CA ASP A 446 24.07 12.84 -17.25
C ASP A 446 22.72 13.53 -16.97
N LEU A 447 22.73 14.75 -16.44
CA LEU A 447 21.49 15.51 -16.18
C LEU A 447 20.75 15.85 -17.48
N ARG A 448 21.44 16.23 -18.55
CA ARG A 448 20.81 16.43 -19.85
C ARG A 448 20.24 15.15 -20.42
N LYS A 449 20.93 14.02 -20.28
CA LYS A 449 20.40 12.72 -20.68
C LYS A 449 19.13 12.36 -19.93
N ILE A 450 19.02 12.68 -18.64
CA ILE A 450 17.76 12.53 -17.90
C ILE A 450 16.66 13.40 -18.51
N LEU A 451 16.97 14.66 -18.84
CA LEU A 451 16.00 15.57 -19.43
C LEU A 451 15.59 15.19 -20.85
N ASP A 452 16.45 14.48 -21.61
CA ASP A 452 16.07 13.88 -22.89
C ASP A 452 15.07 12.73 -22.71
N LEU A 453 15.24 11.91 -21.65
CA LEU A 453 14.34 10.81 -21.30
C LEU A 453 13.04 11.30 -20.65
N LYS A 454 13.14 12.32 -19.80
CA LYS A 454 12.04 12.91 -19.05
C LYS A 454 12.13 14.44 -19.06
N PRO A 455 11.64 15.10 -20.13
CA PRO A 455 11.85 16.53 -20.37
C PRO A 455 11.32 17.48 -19.29
N ASN A 456 10.43 17.00 -18.45
CA ASN A 456 9.80 17.79 -17.37
C ASN A 456 10.14 17.26 -15.98
N ASP A 457 11.33 16.68 -15.77
CA ASP A 457 11.74 16.24 -14.43
C ASP A 457 12.24 17.41 -13.59
N PRO A 458 11.50 17.88 -12.58
CA PRO A 458 11.83 19.11 -11.86
C PRO A 458 13.11 18.97 -11.02
N ASP A 459 13.42 17.78 -10.52
CA ASP A 459 14.61 17.56 -9.72
C ASP A 459 15.88 17.62 -10.59
N SER A 460 15.85 17.03 -11.78
CA SER A 460 16.96 17.10 -12.74
C SER A 460 17.14 18.49 -13.34
N MET A 461 16.05 19.22 -13.61
CA MET A 461 16.12 20.62 -14.03
C MET A 461 16.77 21.47 -12.93
N ASN A 462 16.36 21.30 -11.69
CA ASN A 462 16.93 22.02 -10.55
C ASN A 462 18.42 21.70 -10.37
N ALA A 463 18.79 20.42 -10.41
CA ALA A 463 20.18 20.00 -10.28
C ALA A 463 21.05 20.59 -11.39
N LEU A 464 20.60 20.51 -12.66
CA LEU A 464 21.31 21.11 -13.78
C LEU A 464 21.42 22.64 -13.62
N GLY A 465 20.32 23.30 -13.29
CA GLY A 465 20.30 24.76 -13.10
C GLY A 465 21.22 25.19 -11.95
N TYR A 466 21.18 24.49 -10.82
CA TYR A 466 22.06 24.76 -9.69
C TYR A 466 23.55 24.56 -10.05
N THR A 467 23.91 23.44 -10.69
CA THR A 467 25.28 23.16 -11.12
C THR A 467 25.79 24.23 -12.07
N LEU A 468 24.98 24.67 -13.04
CA LEU A 468 25.33 25.74 -13.95
C LEU A 468 25.51 27.09 -13.23
N ALA A 469 24.68 27.43 -12.27
CA ALA A 469 24.74 28.66 -11.50
C ALA A 469 25.92 28.70 -10.53
N ASP A 470 26.22 27.58 -9.88
CA ASP A 470 27.24 27.51 -8.83
C ASP A 470 28.66 27.30 -9.39
N ARG A 471 28.78 26.53 -10.47
CA ARG A 471 30.08 26.07 -11.01
C ARG A 471 30.49 26.70 -12.34
N THR A 472 29.62 27.49 -12.97
CA THR A 472 29.91 28.14 -14.27
C THR A 472 29.39 29.58 -14.29
N ASP A 473 29.65 30.30 -15.41
CA ASP A 473 29.11 31.64 -15.65
C ASP A 473 27.79 31.61 -16.47
N ARG A 474 27.15 30.44 -16.61
CA ARG A 474 25.94 30.24 -17.43
C ARG A 474 24.66 30.56 -16.68
N TYR A 475 24.64 31.68 -15.98
CA TYR A 475 23.54 32.05 -15.04
C TYR A 475 22.17 32.21 -15.73
N GLN A 476 22.13 32.73 -16.97
CA GLN A 476 20.84 32.86 -17.67
C GLN A 476 20.25 31.52 -18.08
N GLU A 477 21.08 30.58 -18.49
CA GLU A 477 20.63 29.22 -18.78
C GLU A 477 20.18 28.49 -17.51
N ALA A 478 20.94 28.63 -16.43
CA ALA A 478 20.58 28.11 -15.10
C ALA A 478 19.20 28.61 -14.67
N LEU A 479 18.93 29.92 -14.83
CA LEU A 479 17.64 30.49 -14.45
C LEU A 479 16.47 29.83 -15.19
N ILE A 480 16.61 29.56 -16.49
CA ILE A 480 15.56 28.94 -17.31
C ILE A 480 15.20 27.53 -16.75
N PHE A 481 16.20 26.75 -16.35
CA PHE A 481 15.95 25.40 -15.79
C PHE A 481 15.30 25.49 -14.41
N ILE A 482 15.79 26.38 -13.54
CA ILE A 482 15.27 26.54 -12.18
C ILE A 482 13.84 27.11 -12.20
N GLU A 483 13.53 28.08 -13.10
CA GLU A 483 12.16 28.61 -13.28
C GLU A 483 11.19 27.48 -13.64
N LYS A 484 11.53 26.63 -14.61
CA LYS A 484 10.70 25.48 -14.99
C LYS A 484 10.53 24.46 -13.87
N ALA A 485 11.58 24.22 -13.09
CA ALA A 485 11.51 23.35 -11.92
C ALA A 485 10.55 23.93 -10.86
N LEU A 486 10.65 25.24 -10.61
CA LEU A 486 9.82 25.96 -9.64
C LEU A 486 8.34 26.00 -10.04
N GLU A 487 8.02 26.12 -11.33
CA GLU A 487 6.64 26.04 -11.83
C GLU A 487 5.98 24.71 -11.46
N GLN A 488 6.74 23.62 -11.42
CA GLN A 488 6.21 22.28 -11.12
C GLN A 488 6.20 21.96 -9.62
N LYS A 489 7.22 22.43 -8.89
CA LYS A 489 7.35 22.20 -7.44
C LYS A 489 7.56 23.55 -6.70
N PRO A 490 6.54 24.43 -6.65
CA PRO A 490 6.67 25.79 -6.11
C PRO A 490 6.97 25.84 -4.61
N GLU A 491 6.76 24.71 -3.91
CA GLU A 491 6.94 24.61 -2.47
C GLU A 491 8.22 23.84 -2.07
N SER A 492 9.07 23.47 -3.04
CA SER A 492 10.33 22.76 -2.75
C SER A 492 11.37 23.71 -2.17
N ALA A 493 11.84 23.47 -0.95
CA ALA A 493 12.88 24.29 -0.32
C ALA A 493 14.17 24.34 -1.15
N ALA A 494 14.60 23.22 -1.72
CA ALA A 494 15.80 23.12 -2.54
C ALA A 494 15.68 23.94 -3.84
N ILE A 495 14.51 23.91 -4.50
CA ILE A 495 14.30 24.68 -5.74
C ILE A 495 14.18 26.19 -5.42
N LEU A 496 13.53 26.54 -4.32
CA LEU A 496 13.47 27.93 -3.83
C LEU A 496 14.88 28.46 -3.51
N ASP A 497 15.72 27.67 -2.84
CA ASP A 497 17.12 28.02 -2.58
C ASP A 497 17.90 28.23 -3.87
N SER A 498 17.80 27.30 -4.82
CA SER A 498 18.45 27.40 -6.12
C SER A 498 18.00 28.64 -6.91
N MET A 499 16.69 29.01 -6.83
CA MET A 499 16.18 30.22 -7.43
C MET A 499 16.79 31.47 -6.79
N GLY A 500 16.84 31.52 -5.45
CA GLY A 500 17.53 32.57 -4.72
C GLY A 500 18.99 32.67 -5.13
N TRP A 501 19.69 31.52 -5.21
CA TRP A 501 21.10 31.47 -5.54
C TRP A 501 21.41 31.97 -6.95
N VAL A 502 20.66 31.52 -7.97
CA VAL A 502 20.90 32.01 -9.35
C VAL A 502 20.63 33.51 -9.48
N LEU A 503 19.66 34.05 -8.73
CA LEU A 503 19.42 35.51 -8.71
C LEU A 503 20.57 36.28 -8.03
N VAL A 504 21.18 35.72 -6.98
CA VAL A 504 22.42 36.29 -6.38
C VAL A 504 23.54 36.32 -7.41
N LYS A 505 23.78 35.24 -8.14
CA LYS A 505 24.79 35.16 -9.19
C LYS A 505 24.54 36.16 -10.32
N LEU A 506 23.29 36.47 -10.60
CA LEU A 506 22.89 37.52 -11.58
C LEU A 506 22.95 38.94 -11.01
N GLY A 507 23.33 39.14 -9.75
CA GLY A 507 23.36 40.45 -9.06
C GLY A 507 21.97 40.98 -8.69
N ARG A 508 20.90 40.16 -8.80
CA ARG A 508 19.48 40.54 -8.53
C ARG A 508 19.11 40.30 -7.05
N LEU A 509 19.93 40.87 -6.14
CA LEU A 509 19.90 40.53 -4.72
C LEU A 509 18.53 40.75 -4.06
N LYS A 510 17.82 41.85 -4.38
CA LYS A 510 16.50 42.14 -3.82
C LYS A 510 15.43 41.15 -4.28
N GLU A 511 15.58 40.58 -5.44
CA GLU A 511 14.66 39.59 -5.99
C GLU A 511 14.94 38.18 -5.42
N ALA A 512 16.16 37.91 -5.00
CA ALA A 512 16.56 36.66 -4.40
C ALA A 512 15.97 36.47 -2.98
N GLU A 513 15.84 37.56 -2.20
CA GLU A 513 15.46 37.49 -0.80
C GLU A 513 14.14 36.74 -0.51
N PRO A 514 13.01 37.00 -1.18
CA PRO A 514 11.77 36.29 -0.90
C PRO A 514 11.86 34.78 -1.16
N TYR A 515 12.72 34.32 -2.03
CA TYR A 515 12.94 32.90 -2.29
C TYR A 515 13.70 32.23 -1.14
N PHE A 516 14.77 32.86 -0.65
CA PHE A 516 15.49 32.36 0.51
C PHE A 516 14.68 32.39 1.80
N VAL A 517 13.86 33.41 2.00
CA VAL A 517 12.93 33.45 3.16
C VAL A 517 12.01 32.24 3.12
N LYS A 518 11.36 31.96 1.99
CA LYS A 518 10.48 30.81 1.84
C LYS A 518 11.23 29.49 1.98
N ALA A 519 12.42 29.34 1.37
CA ALA A 519 13.25 28.15 1.51
C ALA A 519 13.58 27.88 2.97
N TRP A 520 14.02 28.92 3.69
CA TRP A 520 14.39 28.88 5.09
C TRP A 520 13.21 28.60 6.04
N GLU A 521 12.01 29.08 5.71
CA GLU A 521 10.80 28.74 6.45
C GLU A 521 10.44 27.25 6.37
N LYS A 522 10.72 26.63 5.21
CA LYS A 522 10.40 25.24 4.94
C LYS A 522 11.46 24.26 5.44
N SER A 523 12.72 24.64 5.39
CA SER A 523 13.85 23.81 5.81
C SER A 523 14.95 24.66 6.43
N LYS A 524 15.35 24.32 7.64
CA LYS A 524 16.49 24.94 8.34
C LYS A 524 17.81 24.24 7.99
N ASP A 525 17.98 23.94 6.69
CA ASP A 525 19.14 23.23 6.18
C ASP A 525 20.39 24.12 6.14
N HIS A 526 21.57 23.53 6.41
CA HIS A 526 22.83 24.26 6.46
C HIS A 526 23.30 24.82 5.11
N GLU A 527 22.87 24.21 3.98
CA GLU A 527 23.21 24.75 2.66
C GLU A 527 22.37 25.98 2.35
N ILE A 528 21.07 25.95 2.68
CA ILE A 528 20.18 27.11 2.60
C ILE A 528 20.71 28.23 3.50
N ALA A 529 21.18 27.89 4.71
CA ALA A 529 21.76 28.87 5.62
C ALA A 529 23.02 29.54 5.01
N ALA A 530 23.89 28.76 4.34
CA ALA A 530 25.07 29.30 3.69
C ALA A 530 24.71 30.33 2.62
N HIS A 531 23.77 30.00 1.71
CA HIS A 531 23.34 30.88 0.62
C HIS A 531 22.55 32.09 1.11
N TYR A 532 21.60 31.89 2.05
CA TYR A 532 20.78 32.99 2.57
C TYR A 532 21.62 33.96 3.41
N GLY A 533 22.52 33.44 4.25
CA GLY A 533 23.47 34.27 4.98
C GLY A 533 24.39 35.07 4.05
N GLU A 534 24.87 34.49 2.94
CA GLU A 534 25.63 35.20 1.92
C GLU A 534 24.83 36.34 1.29
N LEU A 535 23.57 36.10 0.91
CA LEU A 535 22.69 37.16 0.41
C LEU A 535 22.58 38.31 1.41
N LEU A 536 22.29 38.01 2.68
CA LEU A 536 22.17 39.02 3.73
C LEU A 536 23.47 39.82 3.93
N TRP A 537 24.61 39.15 3.88
CA TRP A 537 25.91 39.80 3.92
C TRP A 537 26.11 40.79 2.75
N LEU A 538 25.80 40.35 1.53
CA LEU A 538 25.88 41.18 0.32
C LEU A 538 24.93 42.39 0.35
N LEU A 539 23.81 42.27 1.03
CA LEU A 539 22.85 43.35 1.32
C LEU A 539 23.30 44.29 2.45
N GLY A 540 24.45 44.05 3.10
CA GLY A 540 24.98 44.83 4.23
C GLY A 540 24.36 44.50 5.57
N ARG A 541 23.55 43.42 5.66
CA ARG A 541 22.84 42.96 6.86
C ARG A 541 23.65 41.88 7.60
N GLN A 542 24.90 42.22 7.93
CA GLN A 542 25.89 41.27 8.48
C GLN A 542 25.43 40.58 9.76
N ARG A 543 24.73 41.29 10.65
CA ARG A 543 24.23 40.70 11.89
C ARG A 543 23.23 39.56 11.61
N GLU A 544 22.31 39.80 10.71
CA GLU A 544 21.30 38.81 10.32
C GLU A 544 21.94 37.62 9.57
N ALA A 545 22.98 37.89 8.78
CA ALA A 545 23.75 36.82 8.13
C ALA A 545 24.36 35.87 9.17
N HIS A 546 24.97 36.39 10.24
CA HIS A 546 25.52 35.59 11.32
C HIS A 546 24.44 34.79 12.05
N GLU A 547 23.28 35.38 12.35
CA GLU A 547 22.14 34.72 12.98
C GLU A 547 21.66 33.50 12.14
N ILE A 548 21.56 33.64 10.81
CA ILE A 548 21.20 32.55 9.90
C ILE A 548 22.27 31.45 9.88
N TRP A 549 23.56 31.80 9.81
CA TRP A 549 24.66 30.83 9.82
C TRP A 549 24.74 30.06 11.15
N GLU A 550 24.54 30.73 12.29
CA GLU A 550 24.48 30.08 13.60
C GLU A 550 23.35 29.04 13.66
N MET A 551 22.14 29.41 13.21
CA MET A 551 21.04 28.46 13.12
C MET A 551 21.32 27.31 12.12
N GLY A 552 22.05 27.56 11.04
CA GLY A 552 22.48 26.51 10.11
C GLY A 552 23.46 25.51 10.73
N TYR A 553 24.33 25.97 11.63
CA TYR A 553 25.21 25.07 12.40
C TYR A 553 24.46 24.19 13.42
N GLU A 554 23.24 24.57 13.84
CA GLU A 554 22.39 23.67 14.65
C GLU A 554 21.98 22.41 13.85
N SER A 555 21.76 22.55 12.53
CA SER A 555 21.42 21.42 11.66
C SER A 555 22.64 20.59 11.25
N ASN A 556 23.80 21.22 11.06
CA ASN A 556 25.08 20.55 10.77
C ASN A 556 26.25 21.33 11.38
N PRO A 557 26.72 20.95 12.60
CA PRO A 557 27.82 21.62 13.29
C PRO A 557 29.15 21.61 12.52
N GLU A 558 29.35 20.68 11.63
CA GLU A 558 30.58 20.49 10.83
C GLU A 558 30.46 21.08 9.40
N SER A 559 29.45 21.92 9.12
CA SER A 559 29.18 22.44 7.78
C SER A 559 30.39 23.18 7.16
N ASP A 560 31.10 22.51 6.27
CA ASP A 560 32.17 23.12 5.48
C ASP A 560 31.65 24.23 4.56
N LYS A 561 30.39 24.13 4.09
CA LYS A 561 29.79 25.11 3.19
C LYS A 561 29.59 26.47 3.89
N ILE A 562 29.03 26.46 5.11
CA ILE A 562 28.91 27.69 5.90
C ILE A 562 30.30 28.26 6.21
N ARG A 563 31.25 27.42 6.67
CA ARG A 563 32.61 27.82 7.00
C ARG A 563 33.31 28.49 5.82
N ALA A 564 33.29 27.86 4.65
CA ALA A 564 33.89 28.37 3.42
C ALA A 564 33.24 29.70 2.97
N THR A 565 31.91 29.81 3.11
CA THR A 565 31.18 31.03 2.76
C THR A 565 31.58 32.19 3.67
N ILE A 566 31.63 31.99 5.00
CA ILE A 566 32.05 33.01 5.95
C ILE A 566 33.49 33.44 5.66
N GLN A 567 34.41 32.49 5.50
CA GLN A 567 35.82 32.79 5.25
C GLN A 567 35.97 33.62 3.97
N ARG A 568 35.36 33.24 2.88
CA ARG A 568 35.42 33.97 1.58
C ARG A 568 34.92 35.40 1.71
N LEU A 569 33.86 35.64 2.50
CA LEU A 569 33.22 36.96 2.63
C LEU A 569 33.96 37.85 3.67
N THR A 570 34.63 37.28 4.65
CA THR A 570 35.37 38.03 5.66
C THR A 570 36.82 38.35 5.23
N ASP A 571 37.42 37.53 4.34
CA ASP A 571 38.78 37.72 3.85
C ASP A 571 38.83 38.64 2.60
N SER A 572 37.65 39.00 2.03
CA SER A 572 37.51 39.91 0.88
C SER A 572 37.17 41.33 1.30
#